data_1ca55daeed633cbbecfd9f4cdb2b5b50
#
_entry.id   1ca55daeed633cbbecfd9f4cdb2b5b50
#
_cell.length_a   1.000
_cell.length_b   1.000
_cell.length_c   1.000
_cell.angle_alpha   90.00
_cell.angle_beta   90.00
_cell.angle_gamma   90.00
#
_symmetry.space_group_name_H-M   'P 1'
#
loop_
_entity.id
_entity.type
_entity.pdbx_description
1 polymer ?
#
loop_
_entity_poly.entity_id
_entity_poly.type
_entity_poly.pdbx_seq_one_letter_code
_entity_poly.pdbx_strand_id
1 'polypeptide(L)'
;MATPYVRLTQPIVRDTKGGDLRPATWDEALDRVVDGFRAAKAAHGPTTFGTFSCSKATNEVNFAAQKFSRTILGSNNIDSCNRT
;
A
#
# COMPACT_ATOMS: atom_id res chain seq x y z
N MET A 1 33.24 -1.97 3.37
CA MET A 1 32.52 -3.00 2.63
C MET A 1 31.05 -2.93 2.98
N ALA A 2 30.19 -2.92 1.97
CA ALA A 2 28.78 -2.85 2.19
C ALA A 2 28.22 -4.17 2.71
N THR A 3 27.27 -4.10 3.64
CA THR A 3 26.53 -5.28 4.08
C THR A 3 25.60 -5.73 2.95
N PRO A 4 25.59 -7.03 2.61
CA PRO A 4 24.69 -7.49 1.57
C PRO A 4 23.22 -7.31 2.00
N TYR A 5 22.40 -6.94 1.05
CA TYR A 5 20.98 -6.81 1.32
C TYR A 5 20.34 -8.19 1.43
N VAL A 6 19.46 -8.32 2.41
CA VAL A 6 18.62 -9.50 2.54
C VAL A 6 17.24 -9.12 2.05
N ARG A 7 16.80 -9.74 0.95
CA ARG A 7 15.46 -9.46 0.42
C ARG A 7 14.43 -10.16 1.29
N LEU A 8 13.36 -9.43 1.58
CA LEU A 8 12.24 -10.02 2.30
C LEU A 8 11.53 -11.03 1.40
N THR A 9 11.30 -12.20 1.94
CA THR A 9 10.59 -13.27 1.23
C THR A 9 9.20 -13.50 1.79
N GLN A 10 8.85 -12.78 2.85
CA GLN A 10 7.52 -12.82 3.44
C GLN A 10 7.20 -11.46 4.04
N PRO A 11 5.91 -11.15 4.23
CA PRO A 11 5.53 -9.90 4.85
C PRO A 11 6.02 -9.78 6.28
N ILE A 12 6.25 -8.53 6.71
CA ILE A 12 6.55 -8.24 8.09
C ILE A 12 5.55 -7.21 8.61
N VAL A 13 5.16 -7.35 9.86
CA VAL A 13 4.18 -6.45 10.48
C VAL A 13 4.68 -6.03 11.85
N ARG A 14 4.12 -4.94 12.35
CA ARG A 14 4.34 -4.52 13.74
C ARG A 14 2.98 -4.31 14.39
N ASP A 15 2.91 -4.59 15.68
CA ASP A 15 1.64 -4.53 16.39
C ASP A 15 1.34 -3.13 16.94
N THR A 16 2.39 -2.36 17.22
CA THR A 16 2.25 -1.00 17.69
C THR A 16 3.18 -0.07 16.91
N LYS A 17 2.78 1.18 16.80
CA LYS A 17 3.60 2.18 16.11
C LYS A 17 4.94 2.31 16.85
N GLY A 18 6.03 2.21 16.08
CA GLY A 18 7.37 2.25 16.66
C GLY A 18 7.84 0.92 17.23
N GLY A 19 6.99 -0.11 17.21
CA GLY A 19 7.36 -1.43 17.70
C GLY A 19 8.22 -2.21 16.71
N ASP A 20 8.68 -3.37 17.14
CA ASP A 20 9.51 -4.22 16.30
C ASP A 20 8.70 -4.87 15.19
N LEU A 21 9.31 -4.97 14.01
CA LEU A 21 8.73 -5.71 12.90
C LEU A 21 8.91 -7.20 13.12
N ARG A 22 7.88 -7.96 12.85
CA ARG A 22 7.91 -9.42 12.96
C ARG A 22 7.41 -10.07 11.69
N PRO A 23 7.87 -11.27 11.36
CA PRO A 23 7.34 -12.00 10.21
C PRO A 23 5.85 -12.28 10.38
N ALA A 24 5.12 -12.26 9.26
CA ALA A 24 3.69 -12.53 9.23
C ALA A 24 3.35 -13.33 7.98
N THR A 25 2.20 -13.97 8.00
CA THR A 25 1.69 -14.61 6.79
C THR A 25 1.09 -13.56 5.87
N TRP A 26 0.93 -13.90 4.59
CA TRP A 26 0.26 -13.01 3.65
C TRP A 26 -1.18 -12.73 4.08
N ASP A 27 -1.87 -13.73 4.61
CA ASP A 27 -3.24 -13.55 5.08
C ASP A 27 -3.29 -12.53 6.21
N GLU A 28 -2.41 -12.63 7.18
CA GLU A 28 -2.37 -11.67 8.28
C GLU A 28 -2.05 -10.27 7.78
N ALA A 29 -1.06 -10.13 6.90
CA ALA A 29 -0.65 -8.83 6.38
C ALA A 29 -1.77 -8.18 5.59
N LEU A 30 -2.42 -8.94 4.70
CA LEU A 30 -3.52 -8.42 3.89
C LEU A 30 -4.74 -8.08 4.75
N ASP A 31 -5.03 -8.87 5.77
CA ASP A 31 -6.11 -8.56 6.70
C ASP A 31 -5.87 -7.23 7.41
N ARG A 32 -4.65 -6.95 7.81
CA ARG A 32 -4.31 -5.66 8.43
C ARG A 32 -4.50 -4.49 7.47
N VAL A 33 -4.13 -4.66 6.21
CA VAL A 33 -4.35 -3.63 5.19
C VAL A 33 -5.84 -3.35 5.02
N VAL A 34 -6.63 -4.42 4.88
CA VAL A 34 -8.08 -4.30 4.68
C VAL A 34 -8.73 -3.63 5.88
N ASP A 35 -8.40 -4.09 7.09
CA ASP A 35 -8.99 -3.54 8.31
C ASP A 35 -8.63 -2.07 8.49
N GLY A 36 -7.37 -1.70 8.23
CA GLY A 36 -6.94 -0.31 8.33
C GLY A 36 -7.65 0.58 7.30
N PHE A 37 -7.78 0.11 6.07
CA PHE A 37 -8.46 0.87 5.02
C PHE A 37 -9.95 1.01 5.31
N ARG A 38 -10.59 -0.04 5.78
CA ARG A 38 -12.02 0.03 6.15
C ARG A 38 -12.25 1.00 7.28
N ALA A 39 -11.39 0.98 8.30
CA ALA A 39 -11.52 1.89 9.43
C ALA A 39 -11.31 3.33 9.00
N ALA A 40 -10.31 3.62 8.18
CA ALA A 40 -10.06 4.97 7.69
C ALA A 40 -11.20 5.48 6.82
N LYS A 41 -11.74 4.62 5.96
CA LYS A 41 -12.86 5.00 5.09
C LYS A 41 -14.11 5.27 5.91
N ALA A 42 -14.39 4.46 6.91
CA ALA A 42 -15.55 4.66 7.79
C ALA A 42 -15.43 5.94 8.61
N ALA A 43 -14.21 6.27 9.05
CA ALA A 43 -13.99 7.46 9.90
C ALA A 43 -13.96 8.75 9.09
N HIS A 44 -13.38 8.74 7.88
CA HIS A 44 -13.08 9.99 7.16
C HIS A 44 -13.57 10.02 5.72
N GLY A 45 -14.15 8.93 5.22
CA GLY A 45 -14.67 8.84 3.86
C GLY A 45 -13.61 8.46 2.83
N PRO A 46 -14.03 8.19 1.59
CA PRO A 46 -13.12 7.67 0.57
C PRO A 46 -12.05 8.65 0.11
N THR A 47 -12.27 9.95 0.24
CA THR A 47 -11.28 10.96 -0.17
C THR A 47 -10.06 11.00 0.76
N THR A 48 -10.07 10.23 1.85
CA THR A 48 -8.91 10.05 2.71
C THR A 48 -7.74 9.37 1.96
N PHE A 49 -8.05 8.57 0.95
CA PHE A 49 -7.05 7.79 0.25
C PHE A 49 -6.42 8.57 -0.89
N GLY A 50 -5.11 8.44 -1.00
CA GLY A 50 -4.38 8.91 -2.15
C GLY A 50 -3.53 7.77 -2.69
N THR A 51 -3.34 7.75 -4.00
CA THR A 51 -2.54 6.74 -4.66
C THR A 51 -1.46 7.40 -5.48
N PHE A 52 -0.21 7.00 -5.26
CA PHE A 52 0.88 7.39 -6.14
C PHE A 52 1.25 6.20 -7.00
N SER A 53 1.13 6.37 -8.30
CA SER A 53 1.62 5.40 -9.25
C SER A 53 2.96 5.89 -9.80
N CYS A 54 3.58 5.12 -10.67
CA CYS A 54 4.93 5.47 -11.12
C CYS A 54 5.00 5.56 -12.63
N SER A 55 5.71 6.60 -13.11
CA SER A 55 5.93 6.76 -14.55
C SER A 55 6.80 5.64 -15.13
N LYS A 56 7.58 4.96 -14.29
CA LYS A 56 8.44 3.85 -14.70
C LYS A 56 7.77 2.49 -14.57
N ALA A 57 6.53 2.45 -14.12
CA ALA A 57 5.76 1.21 -14.06
C ALA A 57 5.15 0.92 -15.43
N THR A 58 4.76 -0.34 -15.62
CA THR A 58 4.07 -0.71 -16.86
C THR A 58 2.68 -0.10 -16.92
N ASN A 59 2.11 -0.03 -18.13
CA ASN A 59 0.75 0.47 -18.29
C ASN A 59 -0.25 -0.40 -17.54
N GLU A 60 -0.01 -1.71 -17.47
CA GLU A 60 -0.88 -2.64 -16.77
C GLU A 60 -0.91 -2.34 -15.27
N VAL A 61 0.25 -2.06 -14.67
CA VAL A 61 0.32 -1.72 -13.26
C VAL A 61 -0.42 -0.41 -12.98
N ASN A 62 -0.20 0.60 -13.83
CA ASN A 62 -0.86 1.89 -13.66
C ASN A 62 -2.37 1.78 -13.83
N PHE A 63 -2.82 0.97 -14.79
CA PHE A 63 -4.24 0.72 -14.98
C PHE A 63 -4.84 0.03 -13.75
N ALA A 64 -4.16 -0.99 -13.23
CA ALA A 64 -4.64 -1.71 -12.06
C ALA A 64 -4.69 -0.81 -10.83
N ALA A 65 -3.70 0.06 -10.64
CA ALA A 65 -3.67 1.00 -9.53
C ALA A 65 -4.84 1.98 -9.61
N GLN A 66 -5.13 2.51 -10.80
CA GLN A 66 -6.24 3.43 -11.00
C GLN A 66 -7.57 2.72 -10.74
N LYS A 67 -7.74 1.53 -11.28
CA LYS A 67 -8.95 0.75 -11.07
C LYS A 67 -9.17 0.46 -9.59
N PHE A 68 -8.12 0.04 -8.90
CA PHE A 68 -8.19 -0.23 -7.46
C PHE A 68 -8.61 1.02 -6.70
N SER A 69 -7.97 2.15 -6.99
CA SER A 69 -8.26 3.39 -6.29
C SER A 69 -9.71 3.83 -6.47
N ARG A 70 -10.22 3.78 -7.71
CA ARG A 70 -11.57 4.25 -8.00
C ARG A 70 -12.65 3.27 -7.57
N THR A 71 -12.42 1.98 -7.75
CA THR A 71 -13.47 0.98 -7.49
C THR A 71 -13.45 0.45 -6.06
N ILE A 72 -12.27 0.26 -5.48
CA ILE A 72 -12.14 -0.32 -4.15
C ILE A 72 -12.06 0.77 -3.09
N LEU A 73 -11.16 1.73 -3.26
CA LEU A 73 -11.00 2.82 -2.30
C LEU A 73 -12.06 3.89 -2.48
N GLY A 74 -12.57 4.06 -3.68
CA GLY A 74 -13.57 5.08 -3.99
C GLY A 74 -12.99 6.48 -4.13
N SER A 75 -11.71 6.61 -4.46
CA SER A 75 -11.03 7.89 -4.52
C SER A 75 -10.45 8.15 -5.89
N ASN A 76 -10.54 9.40 -6.35
CA ASN A 76 -9.88 9.88 -7.56
C ASN A 76 -8.55 10.55 -7.27
N ASN A 77 -8.06 10.51 -6.03
CA ASN A 77 -6.81 11.12 -5.64
C ASN A 77 -5.65 10.25 -6.10
N ILE A 78 -5.35 10.32 -7.39
CA ILE A 78 -4.30 9.51 -8.02
C ILE A 78 -3.34 10.45 -8.72
N ASP A 79 -2.06 10.24 -8.50
CA ASP A 79 -1.02 11.02 -9.16
C ASP A 79 0.18 10.12 -9.40
N SER A 80 1.17 10.66 -10.04
CA SER A 80 2.36 9.91 -10.36
C SER A 80 3.59 10.75 -10.08
N CYS A 81 4.74 10.09 -10.04
CA CYS A 81 6.01 10.75 -9.78
C CYS A 81 6.63 11.36 -11.04
N ASN A 82 5.85 11.84 -11.97
CA ASN A 82 6.20 12.25 -13.33
C ASN A 82 7.57 12.90 -13.53
N ARG A 83 8.07 13.53 -12.51
CA ARG A 83 9.35 14.24 -12.60
C ARG A 83 10.34 13.60 -11.66
N THR A 84 11.20 12.86 -12.20
CA THR A 84 12.27 12.21 -11.44
C THR A 84 13.60 12.44 -12.11
#